data_f3a2cea39b7e55c3dc60b3ec6bbab694
#
_entry.id   f3a2cea39b7e55c3dc60b3ec6bbab694
#
_cell.length_a   1.000
_cell.length_b   1.000
_cell.length_c   1.000
_cell.angle_alpha   90.00
_cell.angle_beta   90.00
_cell.angle_gamma   90.00
#
_symmetry.space_group_name_H-M   'P 1'
#
loop_
_entity.id
_entity.type
_entity.pdbx_description
1 polymer ?
#
loop_
_entity_poly.entity_id
_entity_poly.type
_entity_poly.pdbx_seq_one_letter_code
_entity_poly.pdbx_strand_id
1 'polypeptide(L)'
;MPKFSIIIPVYNVEKYIKKCLESVFSQSYKDYEVIIINDGSTDKSMDIAKEYNVKIINQKNKGQSAARNNGIKHATGDYLIFLDSDDYWEKDLLKELNKSLKNKPDVIRFQINEVYDDGKIKSYNESPFTNANGPEAFEKICKYHFVETVCCYSVKREYYIKNKFKFEENRLHEDFGLIPLIIMKADVVNSISYLGYNYYQRQGSTMNSMTYEKAKRKVSDMYYFYKFLELEADKMECNTTVFKSFIANSMILKITELNYMDYRAYLKKLKKDKVFDNILTDTTGRKIKKICLKISPIIYFKIKG
;
A
#
# COMPACT_ATOMS: atom_id res chain seq x y z
N MET A 1 25.25 -10.52 -3.77
CA MET A 1 23.80 -10.28 -4.05
C MET A 1 23.53 -8.82 -3.71
N PRO A 2 22.73 -8.10 -4.50
CA PRO A 2 22.42 -6.70 -4.23
C PRO A 2 21.69 -6.55 -2.89
N LYS A 3 21.81 -5.37 -2.27
CA LYS A 3 21.10 -5.07 -1.01
C LYS A 3 19.60 -4.90 -1.27
N PHE A 4 19.22 -4.20 -2.33
CA PHE A 4 17.83 -3.90 -2.66
C PHE A 4 17.45 -4.43 -4.04
N SER A 5 16.28 -5.04 -4.17
CA SER A 5 15.60 -5.29 -5.44
C SER A 5 14.49 -4.28 -5.62
N ILE A 6 14.61 -3.43 -6.62
CA ILE A 6 13.63 -2.41 -6.98
C ILE A 6 12.73 -3.00 -8.06
N ILE A 7 11.44 -3.18 -7.75
CA ILE A 7 10.46 -3.79 -8.64
C ILE A 7 9.56 -2.70 -9.19
N ILE A 8 9.53 -2.55 -10.52
CA ILE A 8 8.79 -1.50 -11.23
C ILE A 8 7.81 -2.16 -12.21
N PRO A 9 6.51 -2.25 -11.88
CA PRO A 9 5.49 -2.64 -12.84
C PRO A 9 5.31 -1.55 -13.91
N VAL A 10 5.28 -1.92 -15.19
CA VAL A 10 5.19 -0.96 -16.30
C VAL A 10 4.08 -1.36 -17.26
N TYR A 11 3.13 -0.45 -17.51
CA TYR A 11 2.10 -0.59 -18.52
C TYR A 11 1.70 0.77 -19.10
N ASN A 12 2.10 1.08 -20.33
CA ASN A 12 1.76 2.29 -21.09
C ASN A 12 2.00 3.59 -20.31
N VAL A 13 3.26 3.85 -19.96
CA VAL A 13 3.70 5.00 -19.15
C VAL A 13 4.85 5.79 -19.81
N GLU A 14 4.93 5.82 -21.14
CA GLU A 14 6.02 6.46 -21.89
C GLU A 14 6.32 7.91 -21.46
N LYS A 15 5.31 8.63 -20.95
CA LYS A 15 5.46 10.02 -20.50
C LYS A 15 6.16 10.16 -19.14
N TYR A 16 6.19 9.08 -18.33
CA TYR A 16 6.62 9.13 -16.92
C TYR A 16 7.84 8.27 -16.64
N ILE A 17 7.99 7.14 -17.33
CA ILE A 17 9.01 6.12 -17.03
C ILE A 17 10.44 6.68 -17.04
N LYS A 18 10.75 7.67 -17.86
CA LYS A 18 12.07 8.31 -17.90
C LYS A 18 12.40 8.94 -16.55
N LYS A 19 11.51 9.79 -16.02
CA LYS A 19 11.68 10.45 -14.70
C LYS A 19 11.78 9.43 -13.57
N CYS A 20 10.96 8.38 -13.61
CA CYS A 20 11.01 7.27 -12.67
C CYS A 20 12.41 6.64 -12.65
N LEU A 21 12.92 6.22 -13.80
CA LEU A 21 14.24 5.57 -13.92
C LEU A 21 15.40 6.52 -13.58
N GLU A 22 15.37 7.77 -14.03
CA GLU A 22 16.36 8.78 -13.64
C GLU A 22 16.46 8.92 -12.13
N SER A 23 15.32 8.89 -11.41
CA SER A 23 15.29 8.97 -9.94
C SER A 23 15.95 7.76 -9.27
N VAL A 24 15.82 6.57 -9.86
CA VAL A 24 16.45 5.34 -9.38
C VAL A 24 17.96 5.37 -9.67
N PHE A 25 18.35 5.70 -10.89
CA PHE A 25 19.77 5.68 -11.28
C PHE A 25 20.59 6.85 -10.70
N SER A 26 19.92 7.92 -10.25
CA SER A 26 20.54 9.02 -9.50
C SER A 26 20.74 8.74 -8.01
N GLN A 27 20.25 7.60 -7.46
CA GLN A 27 20.44 7.27 -6.06
C GLN A 27 21.92 7.29 -5.66
N SER A 28 22.21 7.87 -4.49
CA SER A 28 23.59 7.96 -3.97
C SER A 28 24.14 6.60 -3.48
N TYR A 29 23.29 5.67 -3.11
CA TYR A 29 23.64 4.29 -2.77
C TYR A 29 23.45 3.39 -3.99
N LYS A 30 24.44 2.53 -4.30
CA LYS A 30 24.52 1.83 -5.58
C LYS A 30 24.35 0.30 -5.51
N ASP A 31 24.23 -0.29 -4.32
CA ASP A 31 24.09 -1.74 -4.17
C ASP A 31 22.61 -2.16 -4.30
N TYR A 32 22.11 -2.12 -5.53
CA TYR A 32 20.73 -2.50 -5.89
C TYR A 32 20.65 -3.11 -7.29
N GLU A 33 19.57 -3.84 -7.56
CA GLU A 33 19.15 -4.24 -8.90
C GLU A 33 17.80 -3.60 -9.23
N VAL A 34 17.55 -3.38 -10.52
CA VAL A 34 16.27 -2.85 -11.03
C VAL A 34 15.60 -3.90 -11.90
N ILE A 35 14.37 -4.25 -11.55
CA ILE A 35 13.57 -5.26 -12.25
C ILE A 35 12.31 -4.59 -12.77
N ILE A 36 12.22 -4.42 -14.07
CA ILE A 36 11.05 -3.93 -14.78
C ILE A 36 10.18 -5.12 -15.19
N ILE A 37 8.91 -5.08 -14.83
CA ILE A 37 7.92 -6.03 -15.34
C ILE A 37 7.05 -5.31 -16.36
N ASN A 38 7.32 -5.58 -17.63
CA ASN A 38 6.50 -5.09 -18.73
C ASN A 38 5.20 -5.90 -18.78
N ASP A 39 4.11 -5.30 -18.34
CA ASP A 39 2.77 -5.90 -18.31
C ASP A 39 2.03 -5.73 -19.66
N GLY A 40 2.77 -5.89 -20.78
CA GLY A 40 2.24 -5.84 -22.13
C GLY A 40 2.07 -4.42 -22.68
N SER A 41 3.02 -3.51 -22.40
CA SER A 41 3.02 -2.15 -22.95
C SER A 41 3.08 -2.16 -24.47
N THR A 42 2.36 -1.23 -25.10
CA THR A 42 2.28 -1.03 -26.55
C THR A 42 2.81 0.33 -27.01
N ASP A 43 3.17 1.19 -26.06
CA ASP A 43 3.77 2.50 -26.26
C ASP A 43 5.32 2.43 -26.20
N LYS A 44 5.99 3.57 -26.15
CA LYS A 44 7.46 3.66 -26.10
C LYS A 44 8.09 3.40 -24.72
N SER A 45 7.28 2.97 -23.72
CA SER A 45 7.81 2.74 -22.36
C SER A 45 9.00 1.79 -22.34
N MET A 46 8.94 0.71 -23.13
CA MET A 46 10.04 -0.27 -23.15
C MET A 46 11.26 0.17 -23.92
N ASP A 47 11.10 1.02 -24.91
CA ASP A 47 12.25 1.58 -25.63
C ASP A 47 13.05 2.51 -24.73
N ILE A 48 12.37 3.35 -23.96
CA ILE A 48 12.99 4.20 -22.94
C ILE A 48 13.67 3.34 -21.85
N ALA A 49 13.00 2.29 -21.38
CA ALA A 49 13.55 1.44 -20.32
C ALA A 49 14.86 0.72 -20.74
N LYS A 50 15.00 0.35 -22.00
CA LYS A 50 16.21 -0.30 -22.54
C LYS A 50 17.46 0.60 -22.54
N GLU A 51 17.31 1.91 -22.39
CA GLU A 51 18.42 2.85 -22.26
C GLU A 51 19.14 2.75 -20.90
N TYR A 52 18.54 2.04 -19.93
CA TYR A 52 19.05 1.90 -18.58
C TYR A 52 19.51 0.46 -18.29
N ASN A 53 20.42 0.30 -17.33
CA ASN A 53 20.87 -1.02 -16.89
C ASN A 53 19.81 -1.71 -16.01
N VAL A 54 18.76 -2.23 -16.62
CA VAL A 54 17.60 -2.86 -15.97
C VAL A 54 17.39 -4.29 -16.47
N LYS A 55 16.86 -5.15 -15.60
CA LYS A 55 16.35 -6.46 -15.98
C LYS A 55 14.90 -6.34 -16.41
N ILE A 56 14.60 -6.52 -17.69
CA ILE A 56 13.24 -6.46 -18.23
C ILE A 56 12.66 -7.86 -18.34
N ILE A 57 11.47 -8.05 -17.77
CA ILE A 57 10.69 -9.29 -17.84
C ILE A 57 9.34 -8.96 -18.48
N ASN A 58 9.04 -9.63 -19.58
CA ASN A 58 7.78 -9.42 -20.30
C ASN A 58 6.72 -10.41 -19.85
N GLN A 59 5.49 -9.92 -19.70
CA GLN A 59 4.30 -10.73 -19.49
C GLN A 59 3.12 -10.17 -20.31
N LYS A 60 2.09 -11.00 -20.53
CA LYS A 60 0.79 -10.49 -21.02
C LYS A 60 0.16 -9.64 -19.95
N ASN A 61 -0.61 -8.61 -20.33
CA ASN A 61 -1.30 -7.76 -19.35
C ASN A 61 -2.18 -8.60 -18.40
N LYS A 62 -1.78 -8.60 -17.13
CA LYS A 62 -2.46 -9.29 -16.01
C LYS A 62 -2.66 -8.38 -14.81
N GLY A 63 -2.31 -7.09 -14.95
CA GLY A 63 -2.44 -6.08 -13.92
C GLY A 63 -1.28 -6.03 -12.92
N GLN A 64 -1.29 -4.96 -12.12
CA GLN A 64 -0.21 -4.56 -11.23
C GLN A 64 0.18 -5.64 -10.20
N SER A 65 -0.80 -6.31 -9.59
CA SER A 65 -0.56 -7.42 -8.64
C SER A 65 0.25 -8.55 -9.26
N ALA A 66 -0.12 -8.98 -10.48
CA ALA A 66 0.57 -10.04 -11.19
C ALA A 66 2.00 -9.60 -11.56
N ALA A 67 2.17 -8.34 -11.97
CA ALA A 67 3.48 -7.77 -12.29
C ALA A 67 4.37 -7.70 -11.03
N ARG A 68 3.87 -7.20 -9.89
CA ARG A 68 4.63 -7.19 -8.62
C ARG A 68 5.00 -8.62 -8.19
N ASN A 69 4.08 -9.58 -8.23
CA ASN A 69 4.35 -10.99 -7.91
C ASN A 69 5.42 -11.59 -8.82
N ASN A 70 5.39 -11.26 -10.11
CA ASN A 70 6.39 -11.72 -11.06
C ASN A 70 7.75 -11.10 -10.78
N GLY A 71 7.82 -9.81 -10.45
CA GLY A 71 9.05 -9.13 -10.05
C GLY A 71 9.70 -9.76 -8.81
N ILE A 72 8.91 -10.08 -7.79
CA ILE A 72 9.38 -10.74 -6.57
C ILE A 72 10.07 -12.08 -6.86
N LYS A 73 9.54 -12.87 -7.80
CA LYS A 73 10.14 -14.17 -8.19
C LYS A 73 11.54 -14.03 -8.79
N HIS A 74 11.83 -12.87 -9.37
CA HIS A 74 13.09 -12.59 -10.05
C HIS A 74 14.04 -11.74 -9.20
N ALA A 75 13.59 -11.30 -8.03
CA ALA A 75 14.37 -10.51 -7.09
C ALA A 75 15.41 -11.38 -6.37
N THR A 76 16.65 -10.86 -6.29
CA THR A 76 17.77 -11.51 -5.61
C THR A 76 18.28 -10.73 -4.41
N GLY A 77 17.91 -9.46 -4.28
CA GLY A 77 18.32 -8.58 -3.18
C GLY A 77 17.79 -9.00 -1.82
N ASP A 78 18.43 -8.52 -0.76
CA ASP A 78 18.02 -8.80 0.61
C ASP A 78 16.67 -8.16 0.95
N TYR A 79 16.38 -7.00 0.35
CA TYR A 79 15.15 -6.23 0.58
C TYR A 79 14.43 -5.93 -0.73
N LEU A 80 13.11 -6.07 -0.70
CA LEU A 80 12.19 -5.72 -1.79
C LEU A 80 11.71 -4.28 -1.59
N ILE A 81 11.71 -3.49 -2.67
CA ILE A 81 11.11 -2.16 -2.71
C ILE A 81 10.29 -2.06 -3.99
N PHE A 82 9.12 -1.44 -3.91
CA PHE A 82 8.25 -1.24 -5.05
C PHE A 82 8.23 0.25 -5.44
N LEU A 83 8.25 0.49 -6.74
CA LEU A 83 8.13 1.84 -7.29
C LEU A 83 7.12 1.80 -8.45
N ASP A 84 6.06 2.59 -8.35
CA ASP A 84 5.12 2.74 -9.45
C ASP A 84 5.75 3.58 -10.56
N SER A 85 5.55 3.17 -11.79
CA SER A 85 6.30 3.68 -12.94
C SER A 85 5.95 5.11 -13.37
N ASP A 86 4.96 5.72 -12.76
CA ASP A 86 4.56 7.12 -12.90
C ASP A 86 5.03 8.02 -11.73
N ASP A 87 5.68 7.42 -10.71
CA ASP A 87 6.23 8.07 -9.54
C ASP A 87 7.77 8.18 -9.59
N TYR A 88 8.38 8.83 -8.60
CA TYR A 88 9.83 8.98 -8.53
C TYR A 88 10.34 9.16 -7.09
N TRP A 89 11.61 8.89 -6.87
CA TRP A 89 12.27 8.94 -5.57
C TRP A 89 13.15 10.18 -5.37
N GLU A 90 13.35 10.54 -4.11
CA GLU A 90 14.41 11.46 -3.69
C GLU A 90 15.78 10.76 -3.70
N LYS A 91 16.83 11.53 -4.01
CA LYS A 91 18.20 11.05 -4.30
C LYS A 91 18.82 10.14 -3.23
N ASP A 92 18.50 10.33 -1.95
CA ASP A 92 19.17 9.62 -0.86
C ASP A 92 18.28 8.52 -0.23
N LEU A 93 17.14 8.14 -0.82
CA LEU A 93 16.23 7.17 -0.23
C LEU A 93 16.94 5.84 0.11
N LEU A 94 17.66 5.24 -0.84
CA LEU A 94 18.32 3.96 -0.60
C LEU A 94 19.44 4.07 0.44
N LYS A 95 20.13 5.20 0.52
CA LYS A 95 21.14 5.48 1.54
C LYS A 95 20.52 5.56 2.94
N GLU A 96 19.37 6.24 3.10
CA GLU A 96 18.67 6.36 4.38
C GLU A 96 18.08 5.00 4.81
N LEU A 97 17.55 4.23 3.86
CA LEU A 97 17.12 2.86 4.12
C LEU A 97 18.29 1.98 4.59
N ASN A 98 19.43 2.06 3.92
CA ASN A 98 20.62 1.28 4.31
C ASN A 98 21.12 1.60 5.73
N LYS A 99 21.04 2.85 6.17
CA LYS A 99 21.35 3.24 7.56
C LYS A 99 20.42 2.56 8.58
N SER A 100 19.17 2.28 8.20
CA SER A 100 18.16 1.67 9.06
C SER A 100 18.26 0.14 9.12
N LEU A 101 19.22 -0.49 8.42
CA LEU A 101 19.37 -1.96 8.36
C LEU A 101 20.16 -2.57 9.51
N LYS A 102 20.68 -1.78 10.45
CA LYS A 102 21.60 -2.25 11.52
C LYS A 102 21.03 -3.41 12.35
N ASN A 103 19.74 -3.36 12.66
CA ASN A 103 19.02 -4.41 13.43
C ASN A 103 18.29 -5.42 12.53
N LYS A 104 18.59 -5.42 11.21
CA LYS A 104 18.01 -6.33 10.20
C LYS A 104 16.47 -6.38 10.24
N PRO A 105 15.77 -5.24 10.20
CA PRO A 105 14.32 -5.20 10.32
C PRO A 105 13.65 -6.01 9.21
N ASP A 106 12.48 -6.57 9.51
CA ASP A 106 11.66 -7.25 8.50
C ASP A 106 10.98 -6.24 7.58
N VAL A 107 10.65 -5.06 8.13
CA VAL A 107 9.97 -3.97 7.41
C VAL A 107 10.59 -2.63 7.79
N ILE A 108 10.82 -1.77 6.79
CA ILE A 108 11.18 -0.37 6.98
C ILE A 108 10.13 0.48 6.28
N ARG A 109 9.48 1.37 7.04
CA ARG A 109 8.60 2.40 6.49
C ARG A 109 9.37 3.69 6.23
N PHE A 110 9.09 4.35 5.12
CA PHE A 110 9.57 5.70 4.80
C PHE A 110 8.42 6.58 4.32
N GLN A 111 8.65 7.88 4.21
CA GLN A 111 7.60 8.88 4.07
C GLN A 111 7.41 9.32 2.63
N ILE A 112 6.26 9.92 2.34
CA ILE A 112 5.75 10.22 1.02
C ILE A 112 5.37 11.70 0.89
N ASN A 113 5.61 12.25 -0.30
CA ASN A 113 5.04 13.50 -0.80
C ASN A 113 3.96 13.21 -1.84
N GLU A 114 2.86 13.92 -1.83
CA GLU A 114 1.99 14.09 -3.00
C GLU A 114 2.49 15.29 -3.80
N VAL A 115 2.77 15.07 -5.07
CA VAL A 115 3.28 16.10 -5.99
C VAL A 115 2.26 16.33 -7.09
N TYR A 116 1.87 17.58 -7.32
CA TYR A 116 0.84 17.99 -8.27
C TYR A 116 1.43 18.68 -9.50
N ASP A 117 0.69 18.69 -10.62
CA ASP A 117 1.11 19.31 -11.88
C ASP A 117 1.38 20.82 -11.75
N ASP A 118 0.73 21.50 -10.83
CA ASP A 118 0.92 22.93 -10.54
C ASP A 118 2.17 23.23 -9.69
N GLY A 119 2.97 22.19 -9.39
CA GLY A 119 4.17 22.30 -8.55
C GLY A 119 3.89 22.28 -7.05
N LYS A 120 2.64 22.18 -6.62
CA LYS A 120 2.31 22.00 -5.19
C LYS A 120 2.81 20.67 -4.68
N ILE A 121 3.39 20.68 -3.48
CA ILE A 121 3.82 19.48 -2.76
C ILE A 121 3.10 19.44 -1.42
N LYS A 122 2.54 18.28 -1.10
CA LYS A 122 1.96 17.99 0.21
C LYS A 122 2.74 16.86 0.87
N SER A 123 3.48 17.18 1.90
CA SER A 123 4.31 16.24 2.63
C SER A 123 3.57 15.59 3.79
N TYR A 124 3.79 14.29 4.00
CA TYR A 124 3.21 13.54 5.10
C TYR A 124 4.31 13.14 6.07
N ASN A 125 4.52 14.01 7.09
CA ASN A 125 5.54 13.80 8.10
C ASN A 125 5.01 12.90 9.22
N GLU A 126 5.77 11.85 9.53
CA GLU A 126 5.48 10.88 10.57
C GLU A 126 6.63 10.81 11.57
N SER A 127 6.32 10.50 12.83
CA SER A 127 7.35 10.29 13.83
C SER A 127 8.10 8.98 13.59
N PRO A 128 9.45 9.00 13.46
CA PRO A 128 10.22 7.78 13.26
C PRO A 128 10.24 6.92 14.52
N PHE A 129 10.47 5.62 14.33
CA PHE A 129 10.71 4.67 15.40
C PHE A 129 11.61 3.53 14.93
N THR A 130 12.20 2.79 15.88
CA THR A 130 13.05 1.63 15.61
C THR A 130 12.70 0.49 16.54
N ASN A 131 12.95 -0.74 16.12
CA ASN A 131 12.79 -1.97 16.90
C ASN A 131 11.37 -2.19 17.47
N ALA A 132 10.32 -1.69 16.81
CA ALA A 132 8.96 -2.02 17.20
C ALA A 132 8.58 -3.41 16.67
N ASN A 133 7.84 -4.21 17.44
CA ASN A 133 7.20 -5.39 16.92
C ASN A 133 5.99 -5.03 16.03
N GLY A 134 5.47 -5.99 15.28
CA GLY A 134 4.39 -5.75 14.32
C GLY A 134 3.16 -5.03 14.88
N PRO A 135 2.52 -5.53 15.96
CA PRO A 135 1.38 -4.85 16.59
C PRO A 135 1.68 -3.43 17.07
N GLU A 136 2.84 -3.22 17.71
CA GLU A 136 3.29 -1.91 18.17
C GLU A 136 3.54 -0.95 17.01
N ALA A 137 4.21 -1.43 15.96
CA ALA A 137 4.46 -0.67 14.75
C ALA A 137 3.14 -0.30 14.05
N PHE A 138 2.21 -1.24 13.94
CA PHE A 138 0.91 -1.00 13.34
C PHE A 138 0.12 0.07 14.10
N GLU A 139 0.12 0.03 15.43
CA GLU A 139 -0.52 1.05 16.26
C GLU A 139 0.07 2.45 16.04
N LYS A 140 1.39 2.54 15.82
CA LYS A 140 2.07 3.81 15.51
C LYS A 140 1.72 4.29 14.09
N ILE A 141 1.76 3.40 13.09
CA ILE A 141 1.58 3.72 11.67
C ILE A 141 0.12 4.04 11.33
N CYS A 142 -0.87 3.33 11.91
CA CYS A 142 -2.28 3.50 11.56
C CYS A 142 -2.88 4.86 11.91
N LYS A 143 -2.12 5.74 12.58
CA LYS A 143 -2.47 7.14 12.88
C LYS A 143 -2.23 8.07 11.70
N TYR A 144 -1.44 7.62 10.71
CA TYR A 144 -1.00 8.41 9.57
C TYR A 144 -1.75 8.03 8.29
N HIS A 145 -1.41 8.72 7.20
CA HIS A 145 -1.92 8.41 5.86
C HIS A 145 -1.08 7.31 5.18
N PHE A 146 -1.58 6.76 4.08
CA PHE A 146 -0.86 5.78 3.24
C PHE A 146 -0.34 4.54 3.99
N VAL A 147 -1.10 4.06 4.99
CA VAL A 147 -0.73 2.85 5.76
C VAL A 147 -0.59 1.64 4.85
N GLU A 148 -1.50 1.47 3.90
CA GLU A 148 -1.58 0.33 2.99
C GLU A 148 -0.74 0.47 1.71
N THR A 149 -0.15 1.65 1.42
CA THR A 149 0.57 1.88 0.16
C THR A 149 1.91 1.16 0.14
N VAL A 150 2.05 0.11 -0.68
CA VAL A 150 3.26 -0.73 -0.72
C VAL A 150 4.53 0.06 -1.04
N CYS A 151 4.42 1.12 -1.84
CA CYS A 151 5.54 1.96 -2.26
C CYS A 151 6.19 2.75 -1.12
N CYS A 152 5.60 2.75 0.08
CA CYS A 152 6.16 3.38 1.29
C CYS A 152 6.96 2.40 2.16
N TYR A 153 7.23 1.19 1.69
CA TYR A 153 7.87 0.15 2.49
C TYR A 153 9.03 -0.52 1.75
N SER A 154 10.08 -0.83 2.50
CA SER A 154 11.10 -1.79 2.14
C SER A 154 10.92 -3.04 2.99
N VAL A 155 10.78 -4.21 2.36
CA VAL A 155 10.43 -5.47 3.04
C VAL A 155 11.56 -6.48 2.84
N LYS A 156 12.04 -7.08 3.91
CA LYS A 156 13.06 -8.13 3.86
C LYS A 156 12.54 -9.32 3.03
N ARG A 157 13.28 -9.68 1.97
CA ARG A 157 12.83 -10.70 1.02
C ARG A 157 12.62 -12.07 1.66
N GLU A 158 13.53 -12.49 2.53
CA GLU A 158 13.40 -13.75 3.28
C GLU A 158 12.11 -13.77 4.13
N TYR A 159 11.81 -12.68 4.84
CA TYR A 159 10.59 -12.53 5.62
C TYR A 159 9.34 -12.62 4.74
N TYR A 160 9.36 -11.93 3.58
CA TYR A 160 8.26 -11.96 2.61
C TYR A 160 7.97 -13.39 2.12
N ILE A 161 9.02 -14.13 1.73
CA ILE A 161 8.92 -15.49 1.21
C ILE A 161 8.49 -16.49 2.29
N LYS A 162 9.09 -16.42 3.49
CA LYS A 162 8.78 -17.29 4.64
C LYS A 162 7.29 -17.22 5.02
N ASN A 163 6.71 -16.03 5.00
CA ASN A 163 5.30 -15.81 5.32
C ASN A 163 4.35 -16.05 4.12
N LYS A 164 4.88 -16.43 2.95
CA LYS A 164 4.11 -16.69 1.72
C LYS A 164 3.23 -15.51 1.31
N PHE A 165 3.70 -14.29 1.56
CA PHE A 165 2.99 -13.09 1.15
C PHE A 165 2.86 -13.04 -0.37
N LYS A 166 1.73 -12.53 -0.85
CA LYS A 166 1.43 -12.43 -2.26
C LYS A 166 0.38 -11.34 -2.49
N PHE A 167 0.56 -10.53 -3.52
CA PHE A 167 -0.50 -9.64 -4.00
C PHE A 167 -1.62 -10.48 -4.62
N GLU A 168 -2.87 -10.24 -4.20
CA GLU A 168 -4.03 -10.92 -4.79
C GLU A 168 -4.28 -10.38 -6.19
N GLU A 169 -4.26 -11.27 -7.18
CA GLU A 169 -4.42 -10.91 -8.59
C GLU A 169 -5.90 -10.69 -8.93
N ASN A 170 -6.17 -9.84 -9.93
CA ASN A 170 -7.51 -9.51 -10.41
C ASN A 170 -8.43 -8.81 -9.39
N ARG A 171 -7.86 -8.22 -8.33
CA ARG A 171 -8.59 -7.40 -7.36
C ARG A 171 -8.01 -6.00 -7.27
N LEU A 172 -8.87 -5.05 -6.95
CA LEU A 172 -8.50 -3.67 -6.62
C LEU A 172 -8.24 -3.58 -5.11
N HIS A 173 -7.40 -2.65 -4.67
CA HIS A 173 -6.95 -2.51 -3.26
C HIS A 173 -6.14 -3.70 -2.75
N GLU A 174 -5.31 -4.30 -3.61
CA GLU A 174 -4.42 -5.40 -3.27
C GLU A 174 -3.44 -5.04 -2.14
N ASP A 175 -3.02 -3.78 -2.09
CA ASP A 175 -2.14 -3.25 -1.05
C ASP A 175 -2.82 -3.28 0.32
N PHE A 176 -4.10 -2.89 0.40
CA PHE A 176 -4.90 -3.01 1.63
C PHE A 176 -4.99 -4.47 2.10
N GLY A 177 -5.10 -5.41 1.18
CA GLY A 177 -5.16 -6.84 1.51
C GLY A 177 -3.85 -7.43 2.02
N LEU A 178 -2.71 -6.77 1.79
CA LEU A 178 -1.38 -7.34 2.04
C LEU A 178 -0.56 -6.55 3.06
N ILE A 179 -0.42 -5.23 2.89
CA ILE A 179 0.52 -4.42 3.68
C ILE A 179 0.22 -4.45 5.18
N PRO A 180 -1.05 -4.35 5.63
CA PRO A 180 -1.38 -4.47 7.04
C PRO A 180 -0.90 -5.80 7.66
N LEU A 181 -0.97 -6.92 6.91
CA LEU A 181 -0.45 -8.22 7.37
C LEU A 181 1.07 -8.26 7.43
N ILE A 182 1.74 -7.68 6.43
CA ILE A 182 3.20 -7.57 6.41
C ILE A 182 3.69 -6.84 7.66
N ILE A 183 3.01 -5.77 8.07
CA ILE A 183 3.38 -5.02 9.27
C ILE A 183 3.08 -5.84 10.53
N MET A 184 1.85 -6.37 10.65
CA MET A 184 1.38 -7.07 11.85
C MET A 184 2.18 -8.33 12.20
N LYS A 185 2.67 -9.06 11.19
CA LYS A 185 3.43 -10.32 11.37
C LYS A 185 4.93 -10.10 11.54
N ALA A 186 5.44 -8.88 11.46
CA ALA A 186 6.86 -8.58 11.54
C ALA A 186 7.39 -8.67 12.98
N ASP A 187 8.58 -9.25 13.12
CA ASP A 187 9.29 -9.27 14.41
C ASP A 187 9.93 -7.90 14.69
N VAL A 188 10.47 -7.25 13.65
CA VAL A 188 11.14 -5.95 13.76
C VAL A 188 10.70 -5.02 12.64
N VAL A 189 10.14 -3.88 13.02
CA VAL A 189 9.73 -2.79 12.11
C VAL A 189 10.45 -1.51 12.50
N ASN A 190 11.03 -0.84 11.51
CA ASN A 190 11.57 0.51 11.63
C ASN A 190 10.72 1.50 10.80
N SER A 191 10.67 2.76 11.23
CA SER A 191 10.15 3.87 10.43
C SER A 191 11.16 5.00 10.44
N ILE A 192 11.49 5.53 9.25
CA ILE A 192 12.42 6.66 9.08
C ILE A 192 11.66 7.92 8.67
N SER A 193 12.14 9.09 9.10
CA SER A 193 11.50 10.39 8.79
C SER A 193 11.86 10.94 7.41
N TYR A 194 12.43 10.10 6.51
CA TYR A 194 12.85 10.53 5.19
C TYR A 194 11.67 10.54 4.20
N LEU A 195 11.36 11.70 3.64
CA LEU A 195 10.39 11.91 2.57
C LEU A 195 11.01 11.45 1.24
N GLY A 196 11.04 10.14 1.05
CA GLY A 196 11.80 9.52 -0.04
C GLY A 196 11.00 9.19 -1.30
N TYR A 197 9.68 9.17 -1.20
CA TYR A 197 8.77 8.82 -2.29
C TYR A 197 7.95 10.03 -2.72
N ASN A 198 7.88 10.30 -4.03
CA ASN A 198 7.05 11.34 -4.63
C ASN A 198 5.94 10.68 -5.43
N TYR A 199 4.74 10.69 -4.86
CA TYR A 199 3.51 10.24 -5.49
C TYR A 199 2.98 11.33 -6.43
N TYR A 200 3.06 11.09 -7.72
CA TYR A 200 2.70 12.09 -8.73
C TYR A 200 1.23 12.06 -9.08
N GLN A 201 0.51 13.12 -8.71
CA GLN A 201 -0.92 13.31 -8.94
C GLN A 201 -1.19 13.80 -10.37
N ARG A 202 -1.28 12.87 -11.32
CA ARG A 202 -1.51 13.18 -12.73
C ARG A 202 -3.00 13.27 -13.07
N GLN A 203 -3.35 14.10 -14.05
CA GLN A 203 -4.67 14.06 -14.68
C GLN A 203 -4.84 12.71 -15.42
N GLY A 204 -5.98 12.03 -15.22
CA GLY A 204 -6.27 10.74 -15.86
C GLY A 204 -5.66 9.53 -15.16
N SER A 205 -5.19 9.65 -13.92
CA SER A 205 -4.77 8.48 -13.13
C SER A 205 -5.95 7.50 -12.96
N THR A 206 -5.62 6.22 -12.73
CA THR A 206 -6.61 5.15 -12.49
C THR A 206 -7.55 5.49 -11.33
N MET A 207 -7.12 6.36 -10.41
CA MET A 207 -7.91 6.83 -9.28
C MET A 207 -8.95 7.91 -9.70
N ASN A 208 -8.66 8.72 -10.73
CA ASN A 208 -9.49 9.86 -11.13
C ASN A 208 -10.60 9.51 -12.13
N SER A 209 -10.54 8.34 -12.82
CA SER A 209 -11.58 7.87 -13.75
C SER A 209 -12.56 6.92 -13.03
N MET A 210 -13.43 7.48 -12.18
CA MET A 210 -14.36 6.69 -11.38
C MET A 210 -15.70 6.53 -12.08
N THR A 211 -15.97 5.34 -12.68
CA THR A 211 -17.32 4.93 -13.02
C THR A 211 -18.00 4.29 -11.80
N TYR A 212 -19.35 4.32 -11.76
CA TYR A 212 -20.09 3.69 -10.67
C TYR A 212 -19.80 2.18 -10.57
N GLU A 213 -19.71 1.47 -11.67
CA GLU A 213 -19.35 0.05 -11.70
C GLU A 213 -17.95 -0.22 -11.12
N LYS A 214 -17.00 0.67 -11.38
CA LYS A 214 -15.67 0.59 -10.78
C LYS A 214 -15.72 0.83 -9.26
N ALA A 215 -16.55 1.78 -8.79
CA ALA A 215 -16.78 2.00 -7.36
C ALA A 215 -17.40 0.74 -6.69
N LYS A 216 -18.41 0.13 -7.29
CA LYS A 216 -18.99 -1.13 -6.81
C LYS A 216 -17.96 -2.24 -6.71
N ARG A 217 -17.12 -2.40 -7.74
CA ARG A 217 -16.03 -3.39 -7.75
C ARG A 217 -15.04 -3.12 -6.62
N LYS A 218 -14.61 -1.86 -6.45
CA LYS A 218 -13.71 -1.46 -5.35
C LYS A 218 -14.28 -1.83 -3.98
N VAL A 219 -15.56 -1.57 -3.75
CA VAL A 219 -16.24 -1.93 -2.47
C VAL A 219 -16.32 -3.45 -2.30
N SER A 220 -16.63 -4.19 -3.36
CA SER A 220 -16.70 -5.65 -3.33
C SER A 220 -15.33 -6.27 -3.00
N ASP A 221 -14.26 -5.79 -3.65
CA ASP A 221 -12.89 -6.27 -3.41
C ASP A 221 -12.41 -5.87 -2.01
N MET A 222 -12.74 -4.66 -1.54
CA MET A 222 -12.44 -4.21 -0.18
C MET A 222 -13.14 -5.07 0.88
N TYR A 223 -14.39 -5.47 0.62
CA TYR A 223 -15.10 -6.38 1.52
C TYR A 223 -14.48 -7.78 1.55
N TYR A 224 -14.02 -8.29 0.41
CA TYR A 224 -13.27 -9.55 0.34
C TYR A 224 -12.00 -9.46 1.22
N PHE A 225 -11.20 -8.39 1.06
CA PHE A 225 -10.01 -8.20 1.87
C PHE A 225 -10.32 -7.99 3.35
N TYR A 226 -11.38 -7.25 3.67
CA TYR A 226 -11.83 -7.13 5.07
C TYR A 226 -12.05 -8.50 5.71
N LYS A 227 -12.81 -9.39 5.04
CA LYS A 227 -13.08 -10.75 5.56
C LYS A 227 -11.80 -11.58 5.67
N PHE A 228 -10.93 -11.49 4.68
CA PHE A 228 -9.64 -12.18 4.69
C PHE A 228 -8.77 -11.70 5.86
N LEU A 229 -8.62 -10.39 6.04
CA LEU A 229 -7.81 -9.81 7.10
C LEU A 229 -8.39 -10.07 8.50
N GLU A 230 -9.72 -10.10 8.65
CA GLU A 230 -10.40 -10.47 9.88
C GLU A 230 -10.04 -11.92 10.28
N LEU A 231 -10.12 -12.86 9.33
CA LEU A 231 -9.74 -14.26 9.57
C LEU A 231 -8.24 -14.41 9.89
N GLU A 232 -7.36 -13.66 9.23
CA GLU A 232 -5.93 -13.67 9.54
C GLU A 232 -5.66 -13.09 10.95
N ALA A 233 -6.37 -12.02 11.34
CA ALA A 233 -6.27 -11.45 12.68
C ALA A 233 -6.67 -12.43 13.79
N ASP A 234 -7.68 -13.26 13.54
CA ASP A 234 -8.16 -14.27 14.50
C ASP A 234 -7.14 -15.42 14.72
N LYS A 235 -6.21 -15.62 13.78
CA LYS A 235 -5.13 -16.61 13.88
C LYS A 235 -3.88 -16.07 14.60
N MET A 236 -3.79 -14.76 14.83
CA MET A 236 -2.62 -14.14 15.46
C MET A 236 -2.67 -14.29 16.98
N GLU A 237 -1.55 -14.70 17.58
CA GLU A 237 -1.37 -14.81 19.03
C GLU A 237 -0.95 -13.47 19.67
N CYS A 238 -1.44 -12.35 19.15
CA CYS A 238 -1.11 -11.01 19.62
C CYS A 238 -2.35 -10.12 19.71
N ASN A 239 -2.20 -8.91 20.26
CA ASN A 239 -3.28 -7.94 20.31
C ASN A 239 -3.60 -7.39 18.91
N THR A 240 -4.74 -7.78 18.34
CA THR A 240 -5.23 -7.35 17.03
C THR A 240 -6.30 -6.26 17.09
N THR A 241 -6.57 -5.67 18.25
CA THR A 241 -7.68 -4.73 18.45
C THR A 241 -7.57 -3.49 17.54
N VAL A 242 -6.40 -2.87 17.46
CA VAL A 242 -6.15 -1.71 16.60
C VAL A 242 -6.24 -2.10 15.12
N PHE A 243 -5.68 -3.25 14.76
CA PHE A 243 -5.72 -3.78 13.39
C PHE A 243 -7.16 -4.05 12.93
N LYS A 244 -7.96 -4.76 13.73
CA LYS A 244 -9.39 -5.00 13.43
C LYS A 244 -10.18 -3.71 13.31
N SER A 245 -9.88 -2.72 14.16
CA SER A 245 -10.51 -1.42 14.06
C SER A 245 -10.12 -0.65 12.80
N PHE A 246 -8.86 -0.73 12.38
CA PHE A 246 -8.38 -0.13 11.13
C PHE A 246 -9.12 -0.70 9.93
N ILE A 247 -9.12 -2.03 9.75
CA ILE A 247 -9.78 -2.68 8.61
C ILE A 247 -11.30 -2.45 8.59
N ALA A 248 -11.95 -2.42 9.76
CA ALA A 248 -13.37 -2.12 9.88
C ALA A 248 -13.67 -0.67 9.46
N ASN A 249 -12.88 0.30 9.93
CA ASN A 249 -13.05 1.70 9.56
C ASN A 249 -12.80 1.95 8.06
N SER A 250 -11.78 1.32 7.48
CA SER A 250 -11.48 1.40 6.04
C SER A 250 -12.64 0.85 5.20
N MET A 251 -13.22 -0.29 5.60
CA MET A 251 -14.39 -0.85 4.93
C MET A 251 -15.62 0.06 5.06
N ILE A 252 -15.89 0.62 6.25
CA ILE A 252 -17.01 1.53 6.49
C ILE A 252 -16.86 2.80 5.65
N LEU A 253 -15.65 3.34 5.53
CA LEU A 253 -15.38 4.49 4.69
C LEU A 253 -15.60 4.17 3.21
N LYS A 254 -15.15 3.01 2.75
CA LYS A 254 -15.26 2.61 1.34
C LYS A 254 -16.69 2.51 0.84
N ILE A 255 -17.64 2.00 1.63
CA ILE A 255 -19.05 1.91 1.21
C ILE A 255 -19.72 3.26 0.99
N THR A 256 -19.15 4.38 1.48
CA THR A 256 -19.70 5.73 1.24
C THR A 256 -19.58 6.17 -0.22
N GLU A 257 -18.76 5.49 -1.04
CA GLU A 257 -18.64 5.73 -2.49
C GLU A 257 -19.84 5.17 -3.29
N LEU A 258 -20.72 4.40 -2.65
CA LEU A 258 -21.87 3.78 -3.30
C LEU A 258 -23.11 4.69 -3.31
N ASN A 259 -24.00 4.46 -4.29
CA ASN A 259 -25.33 5.05 -4.24
C ASN A 259 -26.14 4.55 -3.02
N TYR A 260 -27.25 5.23 -2.72
CA TYR A 260 -28.02 4.96 -1.52
C TYR A 260 -28.53 3.52 -1.40
N MET A 261 -28.92 2.87 -2.50
CA MET A 261 -29.50 1.52 -2.46
C MET A 261 -28.41 0.47 -2.17
N ASP A 262 -27.31 0.51 -2.90
CA ASP A 262 -26.17 -0.40 -2.71
C ASP A 262 -25.51 -0.16 -1.34
N TYR A 263 -25.37 1.10 -0.94
CA TYR A 263 -24.89 1.48 0.39
C TYR A 263 -25.72 0.84 1.51
N ARG A 264 -27.07 0.93 1.43
CA ARG A 264 -27.95 0.27 2.42
C ARG A 264 -27.78 -1.25 2.46
N ALA A 265 -27.61 -1.88 1.30
CA ALA A 265 -27.39 -3.33 1.22
C ALA A 265 -26.08 -3.72 1.93
N TYR A 266 -24.99 -2.98 1.65
CA TYR A 266 -23.71 -3.20 2.34
C TYR A 266 -23.79 -2.93 3.84
N LEU A 267 -24.50 -1.87 4.30
CA LEU A 267 -24.68 -1.63 5.73
C LEU A 267 -25.34 -2.81 6.46
N LYS A 268 -26.39 -3.40 5.84
CA LYS A 268 -27.04 -4.60 6.41
C LYS A 268 -26.04 -5.76 6.52
N LYS A 269 -25.20 -5.94 5.48
CA LYS A 269 -24.16 -6.97 5.43
C LYS A 269 -23.11 -6.75 6.52
N LEU A 270 -22.57 -5.53 6.64
CA LEU A 270 -21.60 -5.18 7.69
C LEU A 270 -22.17 -5.34 9.11
N LYS A 271 -23.45 -5.03 9.31
CA LYS A 271 -24.13 -5.26 10.60
C LYS A 271 -24.26 -6.74 10.91
N LYS A 272 -24.66 -7.56 9.92
CA LYS A 272 -24.74 -9.03 10.07
C LYS A 272 -23.39 -9.62 10.43
N ASP A 273 -22.32 -9.15 9.81
CA ASP A 273 -20.94 -9.62 10.03
C ASP A 273 -20.27 -8.96 11.25
N LYS A 274 -21.01 -8.21 12.06
CA LYS A 274 -20.55 -7.57 13.30
C LYS A 274 -19.34 -6.64 13.11
N VAL A 275 -19.14 -6.09 11.90
CA VAL A 275 -18.00 -5.20 11.57
C VAL A 275 -17.90 -4.02 12.52
N PHE A 276 -19.06 -3.48 12.96
CA PHE A 276 -19.09 -2.34 13.88
C PHE A 276 -18.61 -2.69 15.30
N ASP A 277 -18.52 -3.98 15.65
CA ASP A 277 -17.98 -4.41 16.94
C ASP A 277 -16.48 -4.21 17.03
N ASN A 278 -15.79 -4.20 15.91
CA ASN A 278 -14.35 -3.99 15.79
C ASN A 278 -13.91 -2.52 15.96
N ILE A 279 -14.85 -1.55 15.98
CA ILE A 279 -14.51 -0.13 16.17
C ILE A 279 -14.01 0.10 17.59
N LEU A 280 -12.84 0.73 17.73
CA LEU A 280 -12.28 1.15 19.01
C LEU A 280 -13.22 2.12 19.76
N THR A 281 -13.15 2.09 21.07
CA THR A 281 -13.96 2.94 21.98
C THR A 281 -13.10 3.68 23.00
N ASP A 282 -11.85 3.95 22.63
CA ASP A 282 -10.84 4.65 23.45
C ASP A 282 -11.10 6.15 23.59
N THR A 283 -11.91 6.74 22.72
CA THR A 283 -12.34 8.14 22.80
C THR A 283 -13.86 8.25 22.82
N THR A 284 -14.38 9.35 23.39
CA THR A 284 -15.83 9.64 23.40
C THR A 284 -16.42 9.68 21.99
N GLY A 285 -15.70 10.29 21.04
CA GLY A 285 -16.15 10.33 19.65
C GLY A 285 -16.26 8.93 19.01
N ARG A 286 -15.29 8.05 19.26
CA ARG A 286 -15.33 6.66 18.77
C ARG A 286 -16.43 5.84 19.45
N LYS A 287 -16.70 6.06 20.74
CA LYS A 287 -17.84 5.45 21.44
C LYS A 287 -19.16 5.85 20.79
N ILE A 288 -19.38 7.15 20.57
CA ILE A 288 -20.58 7.68 19.90
C ILE A 288 -20.69 7.11 18.48
N LYS A 289 -19.62 7.13 17.69
CA LYS A 289 -19.59 6.53 16.35
C LYS A 289 -20.05 5.08 16.36
N LYS A 290 -19.49 4.25 17.25
CA LYS A 290 -19.85 2.83 17.38
C LYS A 290 -21.32 2.63 17.73
N ILE A 291 -21.84 3.41 18.68
CA ILE A 291 -23.24 3.35 19.09
C ILE A 291 -24.16 3.75 17.92
N CYS A 292 -23.89 4.88 17.25
CA CYS A 292 -24.67 5.34 16.11
C CYS A 292 -24.69 4.31 14.97
N LEU A 293 -23.54 3.72 14.64
CA LEU A 293 -23.43 2.70 13.60
C LEU A 293 -24.19 1.41 13.96
N LYS A 294 -24.23 1.02 15.24
CA LYS A 294 -25.00 -0.15 15.69
C LYS A 294 -26.50 0.08 15.67
N ILE A 295 -26.96 1.26 16.10
CA ILE A 295 -28.39 1.60 16.18
C ILE A 295 -28.92 1.94 14.79
N SER A 296 -28.35 2.92 14.14
CA SER A 296 -28.77 3.40 12.81
C SER A 296 -27.60 3.91 11.98
N PRO A 297 -26.90 3.01 11.27
CA PRO A 297 -25.78 3.41 10.41
C PRO A 297 -26.17 4.49 9.39
N ILE A 298 -27.43 4.46 8.90
CA ILE A 298 -27.95 5.43 7.93
C ILE A 298 -27.98 6.85 8.51
N ILE A 299 -28.39 7.01 9.76
CA ILE A 299 -28.45 8.32 10.43
C ILE A 299 -27.02 8.87 10.63
N TYR A 300 -26.09 7.99 11.03
CA TYR A 300 -24.68 8.41 11.22
C TYR A 300 -24.10 9.07 9.97
N PHE A 301 -24.36 8.52 8.80
CA PHE A 301 -23.82 9.05 7.53
C PHE A 301 -24.56 10.30 7.06
N LYS A 302 -25.86 10.44 7.33
CA LYS A 302 -26.62 11.68 7.05
C LYS A 302 -26.16 12.88 7.88
N ILE A 303 -25.58 12.65 9.06
CA ILE A 303 -25.06 13.70 9.94
C ILE A 303 -23.66 14.14 9.53
N LYS A 304 -22.87 13.24 8.87
CA LYS A 304 -21.48 13.52 8.47
C LYS A 304 -21.30 14.00 7.03
N GLY A 305 -22.28 13.80 6.16
CA GLY A 305 -22.31 14.34 4.79
C GLY A 305 -23.12 15.60 4.73
#